data_a9f5b6e578e56729f5fed2d45ac86897
#
_entry.id   a9f5b6e578e56729f5fed2d45ac86897
#
_cell.length_a   1.000
_cell.length_b   1.000
_cell.length_c   1.000
_cell.angle_alpha   90.00
_cell.angle_beta   90.00
_cell.angle_gamma   90.00
#
_symmetry.space_group_name_H-M   'P 1'
#
loop_
_entity.id
_entity.type
_entity.pdbx_description
1 polymer ?
#
loop_
_entity_poly.entity_id
_entity_poly.type
_entity_poly.pdbx_seq_one_letter_code
_entity_poly.pdbx_strand_id
1 'polypeptide(L)'
;CKKMSYDDRLYDVKGGLLSLSGCVNDGSYQYEGKTDTARYVTGGLFTKGKRFIGYGKVEVRARLGCAQGAWPAIWMLPEKGGWPDNGEIDIMEHLNHDSIAYQTVHSYYTYTLKETKNPPQGATGPIRPGEFNTYTVEILPDSLVLSINGTKTLTYPRINTDKRGQYPFGQP
;
A
#
# COMPACT_ATOMS: atom_id res chain seq x y z
N CYS A 1 -5.71 7.42 -5.13
CA CYS A 1 -6.08 8.74 -4.59
C CYS A 1 -4.89 9.68 -4.72
N LYS A 2 -5.01 10.74 -5.48
CA LYS A 2 -3.92 11.71 -5.67
C LYS A 2 -3.81 12.74 -4.54
N LYS A 3 -4.78 12.79 -3.63
CA LYS A 3 -4.83 13.76 -2.54
C LYS A 3 -5.33 13.10 -1.27
N MET A 4 -4.50 13.09 -0.24
CA MET A 4 -4.89 12.76 1.11
C MET A 4 -5.09 14.05 1.88
N SER A 5 -6.22 14.20 2.54
CA SER A 5 -6.44 15.32 3.44
C SER A 5 -5.74 15.06 4.78
N TYR A 6 -5.11 16.09 5.33
CA TYR A 6 -4.55 16.08 6.69
C TYR A 6 -5.57 16.53 7.74
N ASP A 7 -6.85 16.58 7.38
CA ASP A 7 -7.93 16.98 8.27
C ASP A 7 -8.16 15.90 9.33
N ASP A 8 -8.14 16.30 10.60
CA ASP A 8 -8.28 15.40 11.74
C ASP A 8 -9.66 14.74 11.85
N ARG A 9 -10.67 15.26 11.15
CA ARG A 9 -11.98 14.62 11.02
C ARG A 9 -11.96 13.30 10.23
N LEU A 10 -10.88 13.04 9.51
CA LEU A 10 -10.73 11.86 8.64
C LEU A 10 -9.95 10.72 9.29
N TYR A 11 -9.50 10.88 10.53
CA TYR A 11 -8.89 9.81 11.31
C TYR A 11 -9.30 9.91 12.78
N ASP A 12 -9.36 8.77 13.44
CA ASP A 12 -9.66 8.66 14.86
C ASP A 12 -8.84 7.53 15.48
N VAL A 13 -8.40 7.73 16.72
CA VAL A 13 -7.70 6.71 17.52
C VAL A 13 -8.48 6.48 18.78
N LYS A 14 -9.28 5.42 18.82
CA LYS A 14 -10.16 5.10 19.93
C LYS A 14 -10.23 3.59 20.17
N GLY A 15 -10.22 3.21 21.46
CA GLY A 15 -10.35 1.79 21.85
C GLY A 15 -9.26 0.89 21.29
N GLY A 16 -8.03 1.41 21.11
CA GLY A 16 -6.90 0.65 20.53
C GLY A 16 -6.97 0.49 19.01
N LEU A 17 -7.88 1.18 18.34
CA LEU A 17 -8.04 1.15 16.89
C LEU A 17 -7.72 2.51 16.29
N LEU A 18 -7.02 2.49 15.15
CA LEU A 18 -6.91 3.61 14.23
C LEU A 18 -7.99 3.45 13.15
N SER A 19 -8.81 4.46 12.96
CA SER A 19 -9.79 4.53 11.89
C SER A 19 -9.40 5.61 10.88
N LEU A 20 -9.38 5.27 9.60
CA LEU A 20 -9.24 6.20 8.50
C LEU A 20 -10.57 6.26 7.76
N SER A 21 -11.06 7.46 7.49
CA SER A 21 -12.38 7.68 6.92
C SER A 21 -12.29 8.31 5.53
N GLY A 22 -13.29 8.02 4.72
CA GLY A 22 -13.57 8.76 3.49
C GLY A 22 -15.03 9.22 3.50
N CYS A 23 -15.28 10.42 3.01
CA CYS A 23 -16.63 10.97 2.96
C CYS A 23 -16.84 11.87 1.73
N VAL A 24 -18.09 12.24 1.51
CA VAL A 24 -18.42 13.29 0.54
C VAL A 24 -17.90 14.62 1.07
N ASN A 25 -17.22 15.37 0.21
CA ASN A 25 -16.72 16.68 0.55
C ASN A 25 -17.88 17.68 0.60
N ASP A 26 -18.08 18.30 1.74
CA ASP A 26 -19.07 19.34 1.98
C ASP A 26 -18.56 20.76 1.66
N GLY A 27 -17.36 20.88 1.09
CA GLY A 27 -16.70 22.14 0.79
C GLY A 27 -15.89 22.75 1.95
N SER A 28 -15.90 22.13 3.13
CA SER A 28 -15.16 22.62 4.31
C SER A 28 -13.73 22.08 4.40
N TYR A 29 -13.37 21.07 3.60
CA TYR A 29 -12.06 20.45 3.66
C TYR A 29 -11.00 21.26 2.93
N GLN A 30 -9.78 21.26 3.49
CA GLN A 30 -8.64 21.98 2.96
C GLN A 30 -7.58 21.01 2.46
N TYR A 31 -6.91 21.37 1.36
CA TYR A 31 -5.74 20.70 0.87
C TYR A 31 -4.66 21.74 0.53
N GLU A 32 -3.48 21.63 1.17
CA GLU A 32 -2.38 22.59 1.00
C GLU A 32 -2.82 24.05 1.19
N GLY A 33 -3.65 24.32 2.21
CA GLY A 33 -4.12 25.67 2.54
C GLY A 33 -5.19 26.24 1.60
N LYS A 34 -5.74 25.43 0.69
CA LYS A 34 -6.83 25.81 -0.22
C LYS A 34 -8.04 24.88 -0.01
N THR A 35 -9.23 25.39 -0.28
CA THR A 35 -10.44 24.56 -0.28
C THR A 35 -10.27 23.41 -1.26
N ASP A 36 -10.45 22.17 -0.77
CA ASP A 36 -10.41 20.99 -1.63
C ASP A 36 -11.69 20.91 -2.45
N THR A 37 -11.55 20.84 -3.76
CA THR A 37 -12.67 20.76 -4.72
C THR A 37 -13.01 19.33 -5.15
N ALA A 38 -12.29 18.33 -4.61
CA ALA A 38 -12.61 16.93 -4.91
C ALA A 38 -13.98 16.56 -4.35
N ARG A 39 -14.73 15.74 -5.08
CA ARG A 39 -16.05 15.28 -4.64
C ARG A 39 -16.00 14.42 -3.36
N TYR A 40 -14.91 13.68 -3.20
CA TYR A 40 -14.67 12.84 -2.03
C TYR A 40 -13.31 13.19 -1.43
N VAL A 41 -13.25 13.18 -0.11
CA VAL A 41 -12.02 13.32 0.66
C VAL A 41 -11.76 12.04 1.46
N THR A 42 -10.49 11.70 1.63
CA THR A 42 -10.07 10.48 2.34
C THR A 42 -8.92 10.79 3.28
N GLY A 43 -8.93 10.17 4.45
CA GLY A 43 -7.82 10.20 5.40
C GLY A 43 -6.69 9.29 4.94
N GLY A 44 -5.46 9.68 5.27
CA GLY A 44 -4.28 8.86 5.08
C GLY A 44 -3.20 9.23 6.09
N LEU A 45 -2.41 8.25 6.51
CA LEU A 45 -1.29 8.43 7.42
C LEU A 45 -0.02 7.84 6.83
N PHE A 46 1.11 8.43 7.14
CA PHE A 46 2.43 7.93 6.74
C PHE A 46 3.47 8.18 7.83
N THR A 47 4.54 7.40 7.78
CA THR A 47 5.64 7.47 8.74
C THR A 47 6.85 8.25 8.25
N LYS A 48 6.76 8.88 7.07
CA LYS A 48 7.85 9.64 6.46
C LYS A 48 8.44 10.67 7.43
N GLY A 49 9.78 10.68 7.57
CA GLY A 49 10.47 11.56 8.49
C GLY A 49 10.35 11.18 9.98
N LYS A 50 9.66 10.08 10.30
CA LYS A 50 9.44 9.61 11.68
C LYS A 50 9.97 8.20 11.93
N ARG A 51 9.58 7.25 11.10
CA ARG A 51 9.97 5.84 11.20
C ARG A 51 10.16 5.25 9.84
N PHE A 52 11.30 4.61 9.64
CA PHE A 52 11.61 3.81 8.46
C PHE A 52 11.80 2.34 8.86
N ILE A 53 11.53 1.45 7.93
CA ILE A 53 11.63 0.01 8.11
C ILE A 53 12.56 -0.50 7.00
N GLY A 54 13.67 -1.10 7.40
CA GLY A 54 14.57 -1.81 6.49
C GLY A 54 14.16 -3.28 6.33
N TYR A 55 15.15 -4.17 6.35
CA TYR A 55 14.84 -5.61 6.38
C TYR A 55 14.05 -5.99 7.62
N GLY A 56 13.13 -6.91 7.45
CA GLY A 56 12.27 -7.39 8.52
C GLY A 56 10.84 -7.63 8.06
N LYS A 57 9.94 -7.74 9.02
CA LYS A 57 8.53 -8.03 8.80
C LYS A 57 7.66 -6.81 9.14
N VAL A 58 6.77 -6.46 8.23
CA VAL A 58 5.66 -5.54 8.47
C VAL A 58 4.36 -6.32 8.43
N GLU A 59 3.59 -6.22 9.48
CA GLU A 59 2.30 -6.88 9.59
C GLU A 59 1.24 -5.88 10.03
N VAL A 60 0.16 -5.80 9.28
CA VAL A 60 -0.95 -4.90 9.56
C VAL A 60 -2.24 -5.71 9.64
N ARG A 61 -2.94 -5.59 10.77
CA ARG A 61 -4.28 -6.17 10.94
C ARG A 61 -5.30 -5.07 10.70
N ALA A 62 -6.08 -5.20 9.63
CA ALA A 62 -7.03 -4.18 9.23
C ALA A 62 -8.38 -4.76 8.83
N ARG A 63 -9.45 -3.98 9.07
CA ARG A 63 -10.79 -4.19 8.54
C ARG A 63 -11.06 -3.13 7.51
N LEU A 64 -11.35 -3.56 6.28
CA LEU A 64 -11.53 -2.66 5.16
C LEU A 64 -13.00 -2.26 5.01
N GLY A 65 -13.22 -0.98 4.76
CA GLY A 65 -14.52 -0.48 4.32
C GLY A 65 -14.72 -0.81 2.84
N CYS A 66 -15.89 -1.37 2.51
CA CYS A 66 -16.26 -1.71 1.15
C CYS A 66 -17.32 -0.72 0.65
N ALA A 67 -17.04 -0.06 -0.47
CA ALA A 67 -17.99 0.82 -1.16
C ALA A 67 -17.58 0.92 -2.63
N GLN A 68 -18.52 1.21 -3.49
CA GLN A 68 -18.25 1.47 -4.90
C GLN A 68 -17.27 2.65 -5.05
N GLY A 69 -16.14 2.41 -5.72
CA GLY A 69 -15.06 3.38 -5.89
C GLY A 69 -14.10 3.47 -4.69
N ALA A 70 -14.31 2.70 -3.62
CA ALA A 70 -13.35 2.63 -2.53
C ALA A 70 -12.07 1.90 -2.96
N TRP A 71 -10.94 2.45 -2.55
CA TRP A 71 -9.61 1.89 -2.81
C TRP A 71 -8.70 2.12 -1.59
N PRO A 72 -8.95 1.46 -0.47
CA PRO A 72 -8.02 1.48 0.64
C PRO A 72 -6.73 0.73 0.30
N ALA A 73 -5.60 1.26 0.77
CA ALA A 73 -4.28 0.69 0.51
C ALA A 73 -3.37 0.77 1.74
N ILE A 74 -2.50 -0.23 1.89
CA ILE A 74 -1.38 -0.28 2.82
C ILE A 74 -0.15 -0.54 1.97
N TRP A 75 0.78 0.41 1.92
CA TRP A 75 1.88 0.39 0.97
C TRP A 75 3.14 1.07 1.52
N MET A 76 4.27 0.83 0.90
CA MET A 76 5.57 1.34 1.31
C MET A 76 6.31 1.95 0.13
N LEU A 77 6.96 3.09 0.41
CA LEU A 77 7.92 3.72 -0.49
C LEU A 77 9.26 3.87 0.23
N PRO A 78 10.39 3.77 -0.47
CA PRO A 78 11.70 4.14 0.07
C PRO A 78 11.77 5.64 0.39
N GLU A 79 12.62 5.99 1.36
CA GLU A 79 12.86 7.39 1.73
C GLU A 79 13.47 8.20 0.60
N LYS A 80 14.36 7.59 -0.18
CA LYS A 80 15.17 8.26 -1.19
C LYS A 80 14.92 7.71 -2.58
N GLY A 81 15.27 8.52 -3.56
CA GLY A 81 15.11 8.17 -4.96
C GLY A 81 13.79 8.62 -5.55
N GLY A 82 13.60 8.32 -6.83
CA GLY A 82 12.41 8.69 -7.62
C GLY A 82 11.62 7.47 -8.03
N TRP A 83 10.32 7.58 -7.95
CA TRP A 83 9.42 6.54 -8.44
C TRP A 83 9.42 6.46 -9.98
N PRO A 84 9.42 5.27 -10.59
CA PRO A 84 9.33 3.93 -9.97
C PRO A 84 10.70 3.28 -9.68
N ASP A 85 11.80 3.97 -9.89
CA ASP A 85 13.15 3.41 -9.81
C ASP A 85 13.52 2.94 -8.41
N ASN A 86 13.03 3.64 -7.40
CA ASN A 86 13.28 3.34 -5.99
C ASN A 86 12.37 2.24 -5.42
N GLY A 87 11.36 1.80 -6.18
CA GLY A 87 10.45 0.73 -5.81
C GLY A 87 9.23 1.21 -5.01
N GLU A 88 8.22 0.33 -4.96
CA GLU A 88 7.01 0.44 -4.15
C GLU A 88 6.52 -0.97 -3.82
N ILE A 89 6.06 -1.17 -2.60
CA ILE A 89 5.50 -2.43 -2.14
C ILE A 89 4.07 -2.17 -1.68
N ASP A 90 3.10 -2.66 -2.42
CA ASP A 90 1.69 -2.63 -2.03
C ASP A 90 1.39 -3.89 -1.23
N ILE A 91 1.41 -3.75 0.10
CA ILE A 91 1.15 -4.85 1.03
C ILE A 91 -0.31 -5.27 0.93
N MET A 92 -1.18 -4.33 0.66
CA MET A 92 -2.60 -4.55 0.46
C MET A 92 -3.22 -3.41 -0.34
N GLU A 93 -3.94 -3.75 -1.37
CA GLU A 93 -4.91 -2.89 -2.03
C GLU A 93 -6.25 -3.63 -2.10
N HIS A 94 -7.35 -2.91 -1.95
CA HIS A 94 -8.68 -3.48 -2.05
C HIS A 94 -9.57 -2.58 -2.92
N LEU A 95 -10.33 -3.16 -3.80
CA LEU A 95 -11.17 -2.44 -4.74
C LEU A 95 -12.65 -2.74 -4.52
N ASN A 96 -13.43 -1.68 -4.36
CA ASN A 96 -14.91 -1.75 -4.30
C ASN A 96 -15.43 -2.71 -3.22
N HIS A 97 -16.02 -3.82 -3.66
CA HIS A 97 -16.63 -4.87 -2.83
C HIS A 97 -15.95 -6.23 -3.02
N ASP A 98 -14.73 -6.26 -3.54
CA ASP A 98 -14.04 -7.50 -3.84
C ASP A 98 -13.88 -8.38 -2.60
N SER A 99 -13.94 -9.70 -2.78
CA SER A 99 -13.62 -10.69 -1.73
C SER A 99 -12.15 -11.09 -1.71
N ILE A 100 -11.33 -10.37 -2.43
CA ILE A 100 -9.88 -10.53 -2.52
C ILE A 100 -9.17 -9.23 -2.24
N ALA A 101 -7.91 -9.30 -1.82
CA ALA A 101 -7.00 -8.16 -1.82
C ALA A 101 -5.87 -8.40 -2.83
N TYR A 102 -5.34 -7.31 -3.34
CA TYR A 102 -4.26 -7.26 -4.30
C TYR A 102 -2.97 -6.94 -3.59
N GLN A 103 -1.88 -7.56 -3.99
CA GLN A 103 -0.53 -7.33 -3.51
C GLN A 103 0.37 -7.15 -4.72
N THR A 104 1.10 -6.03 -4.79
CA THR A 104 1.81 -5.64 -6.01
C THR A 104 3.20 -5.09 -5.66
N VAL A 105 4.14 -5.27 -6.56
CA VAL A 105 5.49 -4.71 -6.49
C VAL A 105 5.73 -3.83 -7.70
N HIS A 106 6.03 -2.56 -7.47
CA HIS A 106 6.42 -1.64 -8.53
C HIS A 106 7.91 -1.31 -8.46
N SER A 107 8.54 -1.27 -9.61
CA SER A 107 9.94 -0.88 -9.80
C SER A 107 10.16 -0.44 -11.25
N TYR A 108 11.33 0.04 -11.58
CA TYR A 108 11.66 0.32 -12.98
C TYR A 108 11.45 -0.92 -13.87
N TYR A 109 11.85 -2.09 -13.38
CA TYR A 109 11.71 -3.37 -14.06
C TYR A 109 10.24 -3.71 -14.35
N THR A 110 9.38 -3.65 -13.33
CA THR A 110 7.96 -4.04 -13.49
C THR A 110 7.14 -2.94 -14.16
N TYR A 111 7.34 -1.67 -13.78
CA TYR A 111 6.50 -0.57 -14.25
C TYR A 111 6.95 0.00 -15.59
N THR A 112 8.25 0.26 -15.76
CA THR A 112 8.77 0.90 -16.98
C THR A 112 9.08 -0.14 -18.07
N LEU A 113 9.80 -1.21 -17.71
CA LEU A 113 10.15 -2.26 -18.67
C LEU A 113 9.02 -3.27 -18.93
N LYS A 114 7.94 -3.21 -18.11
CA LYS A 114 6.78 -4.11 -18.22
C LYS A 114 7.12 -5.59 -18.03
N GLU A 115 8.18 -5.87 -17.29
CA GLU A 115 8.60 -7.22 -16.92
C GLU A 115 7.78 -7.70 -15.72
N THR A 116 6.58 -8.20 -15.97
CA THR A 116 5.58 -8.47 -14.93
C THR A 116 5.35 -9.95 -14.64
N LYS A 117 6.01 -10.83 -15.40
CA LYS A 117 5.75 -12.28 -15.34
C LYS A 117 6.88 -13.09 -14.70
N ASN A 118 8.11 -12.61 -14.78
CA ASN A 118 9.27 -13.32 -14.24
C ASN A 118 10.25 -12.35 -13.53
N PRO A 119 10.17 -12.25 -12.18
CA PRO A 119 9.16 -12.88 -11.32
C PRO A 119 7.77 -12.23 -11.48
N PRO A 120 6.70 -12.89 -11.02
CA PRO A 120 5.37 -12.30 -11.01
C PRO A 120 5.38 -10.98 -10.23
N GLN A 121 4.83 -9.92 -10.83
CA GLN A 121 4.77 -8.59 -10.23
C GLN A 121 3.83 -8.53 -9.03
N GLY A 122 2.77 -9.33 -9.03
CA GLY A 122 1.77 -9.29 -8.00
C GLY A 122 0.94 -10.58 -7.93
N ALA A 123 0.15 -10.65 -6.89
CA ALA A 123 -0.79 -11.72 -6.65
C ALA A 123 -2.04 -11.20 -5.95
N THR A 124 -3.07 -12.02 -5.88
CA THR A 124 -4.27 -11.79 -5.10
C THR A 124 -4.45 -12.90 -4.08
N GLY A 125 -5.13 -12.59 -2.99
CA GLY A 125 -5.53 -13.60 -2.02
C GLY A 125 -6.88 -13.29 -1.40
N PRO A 126 -7.60 -14.31 -0.93
CA PRO A 126 -8.93 -14.15 -0.35
C PRO A 126 -8.87 -13.37 0.97
N ILE A 127 -9.86 -12.52 1.17
CA ILE A 127 -10.11 -11.83 2.43
C ILE A 127 -11.52 -12.19 2.94
N ARG A 128 -11.77 -11.87 4.20
CA ARG A 128 -13.11 -11.86 4.79
C ARG A 128 -13.64 -10.44 4.77
N PRO A 129 -14.51 -10.09 3.81
CA PRO A 129 -15.03 -8.73 3.70
C PRO A 129 -15.75 -8.30 4.99
N GLY A 130 -15.48 -7.04 5.43
CA GLY A 130 -16.07 -6.51 6.65
C GLY A 130 -15.48 -7.03 7.96
N GLU A 131 -14.55 -8.00 7.91
CA GLU A 131 -13.83 -8.51 9.07
C GLU A 131 -12.37 -8.03 9.10
N PHE A 132 -11.71 -8.24 10.23
CA PHE A 132 -10.27 -8.03 10.31
C PHE A 132 -9.52 -9.14 9.59
N ASN A 133 -8.63 -8.73 8.69
CA ASN A 133 -7.66 -9.59 8.02
C ASN A 133 -6.24 -9.10 8.36
N THR A 134 -5.27 -9.98 8.23
CA THR A 134 -3.86 -9.66 8.45
C THR A 134 -3.11 -9.64 7.13
N TYR A 135 -2.43 -8.56 6.86
CA TYR A 135 -1.64 -8.33 5.64
C TYR A 135 -0.18 -8.19 6.02
N THR A 136 0.69 -8.93 5.35
CA THR A 136 2.10 -9.05 5.75
C THR A 136 3.02 -8.89 4.56
N VAL A 137 4.16 -8.23 4.77
CA VAL A 137 5.36 -8.34 3.92
C VAL A 137 6.57 -8.64 4.78
N GLU A 138 7.38 -9.58 4.35
CA GLU A 138 8.74 -9.81 4.83
C GLU A 138 9.71 -9.29 3.77
N ILE A 139 10.56 -8.33 4.17
CA ILE A 139 11.57 -7.71 3.32
C ILE A 139 12.90 -8.36 3.66
N LEU A 140 13.41 -9.17 2.75
CA LEU A 140 14.66 -9.91 2.89
C LEU A 140 15.73 -9.35 1.95
N PRO A 141 17.01 -9.66 2.14
CA PRO A 141 18.08 -9.19 1.25
C PRO A 141 17.89 -9.63 -0.21
N ASP A 142 17.22 -10.75 -0.44
CA ASP A 142 17.09 -11.41 -1.73
C ASP A 142 15.64 -11.64 -2.19
N SER A 143 14.66 -11.29 -1.37
CA SER A 143 13.26 -11.50 -1.73
C SER A 143 12.30 -10.66 -0.89
N LEU A 144 11.11 -10.41 -1.46
CA LEU A 144 9.92 -9.99 -0.73
C LEU A 144 8.97 -11.19 -0.63
N VAL A 145 8.43 -11.44 0.55
CA VAL A 145 7.41 -12.47 0.76
C VAL A 145 6.15 -11.80 1.30
N LEU A 146 5.06 -11.87 0.56
CA LEU A 146 3.78 -11.30 0.94
C LEU A 146 2.79 -12.38 1.32
N SER A 147 1.93 -12.07 2.30
CA SER A 147 0.94 -13.01 2.83
C SER A 147 -0.34 -12.32 3.22
N ILE A 148 -1.46 -13.04 3.15
CA ILE A 148 -2.77 -12.62 3.66
C ILE A 148 -3.28 -13.70 4.61
N ASN A 149 -3.65 -13.32 5.84
CA ASN A 149 -4.12 -14.22 6.88
C ASN A 149 -3.17 -15.42 7.13
N GLY A 150 -1.86 -15.17 7.05
CA GLY A 150 -0.83 -16.19 7.22
C GLY A 150 -0.60 -17.08 6.00
N THR A 151 -1.40 -16.98 4.95
CA THR A 151 -1.20 -17.70 3.70
C THR A 151 -0.32 -16.88 2.76
N LYS A 152 0.80 -17.46 2.34
CA LYS A 152 1.70 -16.82 1.38
C LYS A 152 1.02 -16.69 0.02
N THR A 153 1.02 -15.48 -0.51
CA THR A 153 0.40 -15.11 -1.79
C THR A 153 1.43 -14.82 -2.88
N LEU A 154 2.52 -14.13 -2.53
CA LEU A 154 3.54 -13.73 -3.48
C LEU A 154 4.93 -13.93 -2.88
N THR A 155 5.86 -14.41 -3.69
CA THR A 155 7.31 -14.27 -3.47
C THR A 155 7.87 -13.53 -4.67
N TYR A 156 8.50 -12.38 -4.41
CA TYR A 156 9.20 -11.59 -5.42
C TYR A 156 10.72 -11.69 -5.15
N PRO A 157 11.44 -12.61 -5.81
CA PRO A 157 12.87 -12.81 -5.59
C PRO A 157 13.70 -11.78 -6.34
N ARG A 158 14.88 -11.49 -5.82
CA ARG A 158 15.97 -10.93 -6.61
C ARG A 158 16.42 -11.99 -7.60
N ILE A 159 16.43 -11.66 -8.88
CA ILE A 159 16.90 -12.57 -9.94
C ILE A 159 18.18 -12.06 -10.58
N ASN A 160 18.94 -12.98 -11.16
CA ASN A 160 20.10 -12.61 -11.98
C ASN A 160 19.58 -12.14 -13.36
N THR A 161 19.72 -10.85 -13.63
CA THR A 161 19.29 -10.22 -14.89
C THR A 161 20.13 -8.98 -15.18
N ASP A 162 20.35 -8.69 -16.43
CA ASP A 162 20.97 -7.46 -16.93
C ASP A 162 19.98 -6.28 -16.98
N LYS A 163 18.68 -6.56 -16.80
CA LYS A 163 17.63 -5.54 -16.80
C LYS A 163 17.63 -4.75 -15.50
N ARG A 164 17.67 -3.43 -15.65
CA ARG A 164 17.76 -2.47 -14.55
C ARG A 164 16.53 -2.52 -13.62
N GLY A 165 16.78 -2.28 -12.32
CA GLY A 165 15.73 -1.96 -11.34
C GLY A 165 14.86 -3.15 -10.94
N GLN A 166 15.39 -4.36 -11.05
CA GLN A 166 14.61 -5.56 -10.73
C GLN A 166 14.33 -5.68 -9.22
N TYR A 167 15.29 -5.35 -8.37
CA TYR A 167 15.13 -5.47 -6.92
C TYR A 167 15.70 -4.25 -6.17
N PRO A 168 14.97 -3.14 -6.08
CA PRO A 168 15.42 -1.93 -5.40
C PRO A 168 15.14 -1.90 -3.88
N PHE A 169 14.69 -2.99 -3.27
CA PHE A 169 14.14 -3.07 -1.90
C PHE A 169 15.18 -3.32 -0.81
N GLY A 170 16.44 -3.08 -1.07
CA GLY A 170 17.53 -3.25 -0.09
C GLY A 170 17.84 -2.03 0.77
N GLN A 171 17.01 -0.99 0.72
CA GLN A 171 17.22 0.28 1.42
C GLN A 171 15.96 0.67 2.20
N PRO A 172 16.11 1.31 3.38
CA PRO A 172 14.98 1.89 4.09
C PRO A 172 14.35 3.05 3.33
#